data_531e82e08c567b090a6fc0daf33616ff
#
_entry.id   531e82e08c567b090a6fc0daf33616ff
#
_cell.length_a   1.000
_cell.length_b   1.000
_cell.length_c   1.000
_cell.angle_alpha   90.00
_cell.angle_beta   90.00
_cell.angle_gamma   90.00
#
_symmetry.space_group_name_H-M   'P 1'
#
loop_
_entity.id
_entity.type
_entity.pdbx_description
1 polymer ?
#
loop_
_entity_poly.entity_id
_entity_poly.type
_entity_poly.pdbx_seq_one_letter_code
_entity_poly.pdbx_strand_id
1 'polypeptide(L)'
;MEALEKITSAIGKKLEGRKPSPDRDDNLWDAAVLLPLVNTPQGVSVLFEVRAAKLGWQPGDVCFPGGRAECSDESFEATAVRETCEELGLESSSIKIAGGLNYLVTHMGPVIHPYVGYIEHSGQFNFNKDEVDEVFAVPLDFLLKNPPHIAHMELANKAGDDFPFDLLPRQPNEWNKRKGYHVYIYEYGGHVIWGLTARILHGFLNRFAADIKAALEGETTC
;
A
#
# COMPACT_ATOMS: atom_id res chain seq x y z
N MET A 1 -13.74 -24.82 40.05
CA MET A 1 -14.75 -24.40 39.08
C MET A 1 -15.09 -22.92 39.20
N GLU A 2 -15.46 -22.41 40.41
CA GLU A 2 -15.87 -21.02 40.61
C GLU A 2 -14.83 -19.96 40.19
N ALA A 3 -13.53 -20.19 40.40
CA ALA A 3 -12.48 -19.25 39.97
C ALA A 3 -12.34 -19.19 38.44
N LEU A 4 -12.48 -20.33 37.76
CA LEU A 4 -12.43 -20.39 36.30
C LEU A 4 -13.60 -19.63 35.67
N GLU A 5 -14.80 -19.82 36.20
CA GLU A 5 -16.00 -19.13 35.73
C GLU A 5 -15.92 -17.60 35.91
N LYS A 6 -15.39 -17.17 37.06
CA LYS A 6 -15.16 -15.73 37.31
C LYS A 6 -14.15 -15.12 36.32
N ILE A 7 -13.02 -15.83 36.06
CA ILE A 7 -11.98 -15.37 35.13
C ILE A 7 -12.54 -15.30 33.72
N THR A 8 -13.17 -16.39 33.24
CA THR A 8 -13.73 -16.42 31.87
C THR A 8 -14.84 -15.40 31.64
N SER A 9 -15.70 -15.19 32.65
CA SER A 9 -16.72 -14.14 32.61
C SER A 9 -16.11 -12.75 32.50
N ALA A 10 -15.06 -12.46 33.30
CA ALA A 10 -14.37 -11.17 33.26
C ALA A 10 -13.68 -10.91 31.91
N ILE A 11 -13.04 -11.96 31.34
CA ILE A 11 -12.44 -11.88 30.01
C ILE A 11 -13.53 -11.70 28.94
N GLY A 12 -14.63 -12.48 29.01
CA GLY A 12 -15.74 -12.40 28.06
C GLY A 12 -16.34 -11.00 27.96
N LYS A 13 -16.56 -10.35 29.10
CA LYS A 13 -17.03 -8.95 29.14
C LYS A 13 -16.10 -7.96 28.42
N LYS A 14 -14.78 -8.17 28.49
CA LYS A 14 -13.81 -7.31 27.78
C LYS A 14 -13.72 -7.62 26.29
N LEU A 15 -14.10 -8.82 25.88
CA LEU A 15 -14.09 -9.25 24.48
C LEU A 15 -15.42 -8.99 23.76
N GLU A 16 -16.47 -8.69 24.53
CA GLU A 16 -17.81 -8.42 23.97
C GLU A 16 -17.77 -7.22 23.02
N GLY A 17 -18.25 -7.41 21.79
CA GLY A 17 -18.24 -6.40 20.73
C GLY A 17 -16.86 -6.09 20.12
N ARG A 18 -15.77 -6.68 20.63
CA ARG A 18 -14.44 -6.48 20.09
C ARG A 18 -14.31 -7.17 18.74
N LYS A 19 -13.89 -6.41 17.72
CA LYS A 19 -13.41 -7.00 16.45
C LYS A 19 -11.92 -7.35 16.61
N PRO A 20 -11.53 -8.60 16.37
CA PRO A 20 -10.11 -8.95 16.36
C PRO A 20 -9.34 -8.09 15.35
N SER A 21 -8.18 -7.63 15.75
CA SER A 21 -7.23 -6.90 14.89
C SER A 21 -5.89 -7.63 14.91
N PRO A 22 -5.00 -7.37 13.95
CA PRO A 22 -3.63 -7.90 14.03
C PRO A 22 -3.02 -7.59 15.39
N ASP A 23 -2.32 -8.57 15.96
CA ASP A 23 -1.50 -8.34 17.14
C ASP A 23 -0.37 -7.40 16.75
N ARG A 24 -0.28 -6.27 17.44
CA ARG A 24 0.65 -5.20 17.11
C ARG A 24 1.69 -5.13 18.19
N ASP A 25 2.92 -5.38 17.80
CA ASP A 25 4.06 -4.88 18.57
C ASP A 25 4.24 -3.37 18.30
N ASP A 26 5.09 -2.71 19.06
CA ASP A 26 5.29 -1.25 19.01
C ASP A 26 5.78 -0.72 17.64
N ASN A 27 6.12 -1.62 16.72
CA ASN A 27 6.62 -1.28 15.38
C ASN A 27 5.54 -1.29 14.29
N LEU A 28 4.33 -1.80 14.58
CA LEU A 28 3.24 -1.84 13.61
C LEU A 28 2.40 -0.56 13.66
N TRP A 29 2.25 0.07 12.50
CA TRP A 29 1.41 1.25 12.30
C TRP A 29 0.62 1.14 11.00
N ASP A 30 -0.51 1.84 10.92
CA ASP A 30 -1.33 1.84 9.72
C ASP A 30 -0.96 3.00 8.79
N ALA A 31 -0.97 2.72 7.51
CA ALA A 31 -0.92 3.69 6.45
C ALA A 31 -2.03 3.42 5.44
N ALA A 32 -2.49 4.45 4.77
CA ALA A 32 -3.42 4.31 3.68
C ALA A 32 -2.89 5.03 2.44
N VAL A 33 -3.11 4.42 1.27
CA VAL A 33 -2.67 4.97 -0.02
C VAL A 33 -3.83 4.94 -1.00
N LEU A 34 -3.86 5.90 -1.91
CA LEU A 34 -4.79 5.92 -3.01
C LEU A 34 -4.07 5.44 -4.28
N LEU A 35 -4.64 4.46 -4.99
CA LEU A 35 -4.32 4.15 -6.39
C LEU A 35 -5.22 5.05 -7.25
N PRO A 36 -4.73 6.20 -7.73
CA PRO A 36 -5.57 7.16 -8.39
C PRO A 36 -5.63 6.92 -9.89
N LEU A 37 -6.83 6.88 -10.43
CA LEU A 37 -7.06 6.89 -11.86
C LEU A 37 -7.27 8.33 -12.32
N VAL A 38 -6.68 8.69 -13.44
CA VAL A 38 -6.79 10.02 -14.05
C VAL A 38 -6.99 9.91 -15.55
N ASN A 39 -7.68 10.88 -16.14
CA ASN A 39 -7.75 11.02 -17.58
C ASN A 39 -6.54 11.78 -18.10
N THR A 40 -5.84 11.20 -19.08
CA THR A 40 -4.72 11.82 -19.77
C THR A 40 -4.98 11.82 -21.28
N PRO A 41 -4.20 12.56 -22.08
CA PRO A 41 -4.28 12.48 -23.54
C PRO A 41 -4.02 11.07 -24.09
N GLN A 42 -3.37 10.18 -23.31
CA GLN A 42 -3.11 8.78 -23.66
C GLN A 42 -4.23 7.83 -23.17
N GLY A 43 -5.30 8.34 -22.59
CA GLY A 43 -6.42 7.57 -22.01
C GLY A 43 -6.35 7.49 -20.49
N VAL A 44 -7.18 6.62 -19.93
CA VAL A 44 -7.24 6.38 -18.48
C VAL A 44 -5.90 5.84 -18.00
N SER A 45 -5.33 6.49 -17.01
CA SER A 45 -3.97 6.23 -16.51
C SER A 45 -3.96 6.11 -14.99
N VAL A 46 -2.99 5.40 -14.47
CA VAL A 46 -2.69 5.35 -13.04
C VAL A 46 -1.67 6.44 -12.72
N LEU A 47 -1.98 7.28 -11.74
CA LEU A 47 -1.09 8.33 -11.27
C LEU A 47 -0.11 7.78 -10.23
N PHE A 48 1.12 8.27 -10.30
CA PHE A 48 2.19 8.00 -9.35
C PHE A 48 2.90 9.29 -8.98
N GLU A 49 3.58 9.26 -7.87
CA GLU A 49 4.50 10.32 -7.45
C GLU A 49 5.91 9.76 -7.21
N VAL A 50 6.90 10.62 -7.36
CA VAL A 50 8.28 10.38 -6.97
C VAL A 50 8.52 11.11 -5.66
N ARG A 51 8.92 10.39 -4.64
CA ARG A 51 9.18 10.92 -3.30
C ARG A 51 10.37 11.89 -3.32
N ALA A 52 10.22 13.01 -2.63
CA ALA A 52 11.28 14.02 -2.58
C ALA A 52 12.60 13.46 -2.05
N ALA A 53 13.69 13.83 -2.70
CA ALA A 53 15.05 13.36 -2.38
C ALA A 53 15.51 13.68 -0.94
N LYS A 54 14.89 14.67 -0.30
CA LYS A 54 15.17 15.09 1.08
C LYS A 54 14.45 14.32 2.17
N LEU A 55 13.54 13.42 1.81
CA LEU A 55 12.80 12.61 2.78
C LEU A 55 13.72 11.60 3.47
N GLY A 56 13.48 11.37 4.76
CA GLY A 56 14.23 10.40 5.55
C GLY A 56 13.88 8.94 5.27
N TRP A 57 12.77 8.68 4.56
CA TRP A 57 12.29 7.34 4.24
C TRP A 57 12.03 7.21 2.74
N GLN A 58 12.71 6.26 2.09
CA GLN A 58 12.58 5.93 0.66
C GLN A 58 12.65 7.15 -0.27
N PRO A 59 13.68 8.01 -0.19
CA PRO A 59 13.82 9.16 -1.08
C PRO A 59 13.97 8.69 -2.54
N GLY A 60 13.28 9.35 -3.47
CA GLY A 60 13.31 9.04 -4.90
C GLY A 60 12.53 7.79 -5.32
N ASP A 61 11.91 7.06 -4.39
CA ASP A 61 11.05 5.93 -4.74
C ASP A 61 9.74 6.42 -5.38
N VAL A 62 9.25 5.60 -6.31
CA VAL A 62 7.91 5.80 -6.90
C VAL A 62 6.86 5.19 -6.00
N CYS A 63 5.85 5.98 -5.64
CA CYS A 63 4.75 5.50 -4.80
C CYS A 63 3.38 5.99 -5.29
N PHE A 64 2.35 5.47 -4.64
CA PHE A 64 1.03 6.06 -4.65
C PHE A 64 0.96 7.15 -3.59
N PRO A 65 0.19 8.23 -3.82
CA PRO A 65 -0.05 9.21 -2.78
C PRO A 65 -0.71 8.55 -1.56
N GLY A 66 -0.26 8.98 -0.39
CA GLY A 66 -0.74 8.42 0.87
C GLY A 66 0.29 8.45 1.99
N GLY A 67 -0.17 8.17 3.20
CA GLY A 67 0.68 8.29 4.37
C GLY A 67 0.15 7.57 5.59
N ARG A 68 0.66 7.97 6.75
CA ARG A 68 0.34 7.38 8.02
C ARG A 68 -1.05 7.79 8.49
N ALA A 69 -1.83 6.82 8.99
CA ALA A 69 -3.11 7.12 9.62
C ALA A 69 -2.90 7.90 10.92
N GLU A 70 -3.68 8.95 11.09
CA GLU A 70 -3.74 9.78 12.29
C GLU A 70 -4.97 9.45 13.14
N CYS A 71 -4.91 9.78 14.44
CA CYS A 71 -6.06 9.58 15.34
C CYS A 71 -7.27 10.44 14.97
N SER A 72 -7.06 11.50 14.20
CA SER A 72 -8.10 12.41 13.69
C SER A 72 -8.83 11.86 12.47
N ASP A 73 -8.26 10.86 11.77
CA ASP A 73 -8.85 10.28 10.58
C ASP A 73 -10.03 9.37 10.97
N GLU A 74 -11.21 9.62 10.39
CA GLU A 74 -12.42 8.83 10.63
C GLU A 74 -12.30 7.39 10.13
N SER A 75 -11.45 7.17 9.12
CA SER A 75 -11.20 5.87 8.49
C SER A 75 -9.90 5.89 7.70
N PHE A 76 -9.39 4.71 7.30
CA PHE A 76 -8.24 4.62 6.38
C PHE A 76 -8.54 5.18 5.00
N GLU A 77 -9.81 5.19 4.57
CA GLU A 77 -10.24 5.90 3.36
C GLU A 77 -10.03 7.41 3.51
N ALA A 78 -10.43 7.98 4.66
CA ALA A 78 -10.20 9.38 4.96
C ALA A 78 -8.71 9.73 5.01
N THR A 79 -7.86 8.86 5.58
CA THR A 79 -6.40 9.00 5.54
C THR A 79 -5.89 9.07 4.10
N ALA A 80 -6.29 8.12 3.23
CA ALA A 80 -5.83 8.10 1.84
C ALA A 80 -6.24 9.36 1.07
N VAL A 81 -7.45 9.88 1.32
CA VAL A 81 -7.94 11.13 0.70
C VAL A 81 -7.18 12.33 1.25
N ARG A 82 -7.01 12.46 2.56
CA ARG A 82 -6.30 13.59 3.20
C ARG A 82 -4.88 13.70 2.68
N GLU A 83 -4.12 12.62 2.76
CA GLU A 83 -2.72 12.57 2.30
C GLU A 83 -2.62 12.90 0.81
N THR A 84 -3.50 12.34 -0.03
CA THR A 84 -3.53 12.67 -1.48
C THR A 84 -3.79 14.14 -1.72
N CYS A 85 -4.66 14.78 -0.93
CA CYS A 85 -4.93 16.21 -1.03
C CYS A 85 -3.70 17.04 -0.63
N GLU A 86 -3.02 16.67 0.45
CA GLU A 86 -1.84 17.36 0.98
C GLU A 86 -0.65 17.25 0.01
N GLU A 87 -0.39 16.06 -0.51
CA GLU A 87 0.73 15.79 -1.43
C GLU A 87 0.52 16.41 -2.81
N LEU A 88 -0.68 16.28 -3.39
CA LEU A 88 -0.97 16.72 -4.75
C LEU A 88 -1.57 18.13 -4.85
N GLY A 89 -1.87 18.78 -3.72
CA GLY A 89 -2.48 20.12 -3.69
C GLY A 89 -3.91 20.12 -4.20
N LEU A 90 -4.72 19.14 -3.80
CA LEU A 90 -6.09 18.94 -4.28
C LEU A 90 -7.13 19.20 -3.18
N GLU A 91 -8.34 19.55 -3.62
CA GLU A 91 -9.51 19.52 -2.76
C GLU A 91 -10.11 18.11 -2.69
N SER A 92 -10.56 17.70 -1.53
CA SER A 92 -11.15 16.36 -1.33
C SER A 92 -12.35 16.07 -2.24
N SER A 93 -13.08 17.11 -2.62
CA SER A 93 -14.23 17.02 -3.54
C SER A 93 -13.86 16.52 -4.94
N SER A 94 -12.58 16.68 -5.35
CA SER A 94 -12.06 16.22 -6.64
C SER A 94 -11.69 14.75 -6.64
N ILE A 95 -11.69 14.09 -5.47
CA ILE A 95 -11.34 12.67 -5.32
C ILE A 95 -12.63 11.87 -5.13
N LYS A 96 -12.81 10.84 -5.94
CA LYS A 96 -13.95 9.91 -5.85
C LYS A 96 -13.42 8.50 -5.59
N ILE A 97 -13.70 7.96 -4.41
CA ILE A 97 -13.28 6.61 -4.04
C ILE A 97 -14.23 5.59 -4.66
N ALA A 98 -13.67 4.59 -5.33
CA ALA A 98 -14.40 3.44 -5.85
C ALA A 98 -14.46 2.30 -4.82
N GLY A 99 -13.44 2.15 -3.98
CA GLY A 99 -13.44 1.18 -2.89
C GLY A 99 -12.05 0.77 -2.41
N GLY A 100 -12.01 -0.01 -1.34
CA GLY A 100 -10.79 -0.55 -0.75
C GLY A 100 -10.29 -1.79 -1.49
N LEU A 101 -8.98 -1.89 -1.65
CA LEU A 101 -8.30 -3.09 -2.13
C LEU A 101 -7.87 -3.98 -0.94
N ASN A 102 -7.25 -5.11 -1.23
CA ASN A 102 -6.68 -5.96 -0.18
C ASN A 102 -5.54 -5.23 0.54
N TYR A 103 -5.61 -5.13 1.86
CA TYR A 103 -4.54 -4.54 2.64
C TYR A 103 -3.30 -5.45 2.71
N LEU A 104 -2.15 -4.83 2.92
CA LEU A 104 -0.86 -5.51 2.99
C LEU A 104 -0.31 -5.42 4.41
N VAL A 105 -0.04 -6.58 5.01
CA VAL A 105 0.75 -6.66 6.24
C VAL A 105 2.22 -6.81 5.82
N THR A 106 3.03 -5.81 6.16
CA THR A 106 4.44 -5.84 5.83
C THR A 106 5.27 -6.35 7.01
N HIS A 107 6.41 -6.94 6.74
CA HIS A 107 7.36 -7.36 7.77
C HIS A 107 8.27 -6.22 8.24
N MET A 108 8.12 -5.02 7.68
CA MET A 108 8.91 -3.83 8.00
C MET A 108 8.18 -2.82 8.89
N GLY A 109 6.97 -3.14 9.34
CA GLY A 109 6.20 -2.33 10.26
C GLY A 109 4.83 -1.87 9.74
N PRO A 110 4.68 -1.19 8.58
CA PRO A 110 3.37 -0.67 8.19
C PRO A 110 2.39 -1.77 7.75
N VAL A 111 1.14 -1.61 8.15
CA VAL A 111 -0.03 -2.24 7.52
C VAL A 111 -0.60 -1.22 6.56
N ILE A 112 -0.60 -1.54 5.26
CA ILE A 112 -1.00 -0.60 4.21
C ILE A 112 -2.40 -0.93 3.73
N HIS A 113 -3.29 0.06 3.77
CA HIS A 113 -4.67 -0.01 3.34
C HIS A 113 -4.83 0.74 2.00
N PRO A 114 -4.74 0.05 0.84
CA PRO A 114 -4.87 0.70 -0.44
C PRO A 114 -6.34 0.86 -0.83
N TYR A 115 -6.64 2.03 -1.38
CA TYR A 115 -7.91 2.36 -2.00
C TYR A 115 -7.71 2.62 -3.48
N VAL A 116 -8.73 2.38 -4.28
CA VAL A 116 -8.77 2.81 -5.68
C VAL A 116 -9.83 3.88 -5.83
N GLY A 117 -9.52 4.91 -6.60
CA GLY A 117 -10.43 5.99 -6.90
C GLY A 117 -10.00 6.74 -8.15
N TYR A 118 -10.74 7.77 -8.51
CA TYR A 118 -10.34 8.64 -9.61
C TYR A 118 -10.30 10.08 -9.15
N ILE A 119 -9.43 10.87 -9.81
CA ILE A 119 -9.24 12.29 -9.55
C ILE A 119 -9.82 13.08 -10.73
N GLU A 120 -10.82 13.90 -10.42
CA GLU A 120 -11.39 14.89 -11.35
C GLU A 120 -10.52 16.15 -11.32
N HIS A 121 -9.45 16.16 -12.09
CA HIS A 121 -8.53 17.30 -12.17
C HIS A 121 -8.18 17.63 -13.60
N SER A 122 -8.25 18.91 -13.95
CA SER A 122 -7.83 19.43 -15.23
C SER A 122 -6.70 20.44 -15.02
N GLY A 123 -5.49 20.10 -15.43
CA GLY A 123 -4.34 20.97 -15.33
C GLY A 123 -3.12 20.31 -14.68
N GLN A 124 -2.19 21.14 -14.23
CA GLN A 124 -1.01 20.68 -13.53
C GLN A 124 -1.30 20.55 -12.03
N PHE A 125 -0.79 19.50 -11.40
CA PHE A 125 -0.84 19.34 -9.95
C PHE A 125 0.07 20.39 -9.27
N ASN A 126 -0.45 21.01 -8.23
CA ASN A 126 0.32 21.92 -7.38
C ASN A 126 0.85 21.14 -6.15
N PHE A 127 1.64 20.12 -6.42
CA PHE A 127 2.10 19.19 -5.39
C PHE A 127 3.08 19.82 -4.39
N ASN A 128 3.10 19.26 -3.19
CA ASN A 128 3.98 19.67 -2.10
C ASN A 128 5.44 19.26 -2.40
N LYS A 129 6.27 20.21 -2.81
CA LYS A 129 7.70 19.97 -3.12
C LYS A 129 8.55 19.55 -1.93
N ASP A 130 7.99 19.57 -0.73
CA ASP A 130 8.66 19.04 0.44
C ASP A 130 8.54 17.52 0.55
N GLU A 131 7.56 16.93 -0.12
CA GLU A 131 7.24 15.51 -0.06
C GLU A 131 7.30 14.83 -1.42
N VAL A 132 7.01 15.57 -2.50
CA VAL A 132 6.90 15.07 -3.87
C VAL A 132 7.86 15.83 -4.80
N ASP A 133 8.73 15.12 -5.51
CA ASP A 133 9.60 15.71 -6.53
C ASP A 133 8.93 15.78 -7.90
N GLU A 134 8.14 14.76 -8.25
CA GLU A 134 7.51 14.62 -9.55
C GLU A 134 6.17 13.86 -9.43
N VAL A 135 5.25 14.19 -10.34
CA VAL A 135 4.00 13.44 -10.53
C VAL A 135 3.91 13.01 -11.99
N PHE A 136 3.66 11.72 -12.22
CA PHE A 136 3.50 11.18 -13.57
C PHE A 136 2.37 10.15 -13.65
N ALA A 137 1.92 9.87 -14.85
CA ALA A 137 0.83 8.92 -15.07
C ALA A 137 1.22 7.84 -16.08
N VAL A 138 0.80 6.61 -15.82
CA VAL A 138 1.04 5.45 -16.69
C VAL A 138 -0.29 4.96 -17.25
N PRO A 139 -0.47 4.92 -18.59
CA PRO A 139 -1.71 4.46 -19.19
C PRO A 139 -2.07 3.02 -18.77
N LEU A 140 -3.32 2.77 -18.40
CA LEU A 140 -3.79 1.42 -18.06
C LEU A 140 -3.59 0.44 -19.21
N ASP A 141 -3.79 0.87 -20.45
CA ASP A 141 -3.56 0.05 -21.65
C ASP A 141 -2.09 -0.39 -21.76
N PHE A 142 -1.15 0.51 -21.41
CA PHE A 142 0.26 0.16 -21.34
C PHE A 142 0.53 -0.91 -20.28
N LEU A 143 0.02 -0.70 -19.06
CA LEU A 143 0.21 -1.62 -17.93
C LEU A 143 -0.37 -3.01 -18.21
N LEU A 144 -1.51 -3.09 -18.91
CA LEU A 144 -2.14 -4.35 -19.29
C LEU A 144 -1.38 -5.11 -20.39
N LYS A 145 -0.66 -4.39 -21.26
CA LYS A 145 0.14 -4.98 -22.36
C LYS A 145 1.58 -5.30 -21.95
N ASN A 146 2.09 -4.66 -20.92
CA ASN A 146 3.47 -4.80 -20.47
C ASN A 146 3.49 -5.36 -19.03
N PRO A 147 3.49 -6.70 -18.86
CA PRO A 147 3.54 -7.31 -17.55
C PRO A 147 4.88 -6.97 -16.85
N PRO A 148 4.91 -6.99 -15.50
CA PRO A 148 6.11 -6.66 -14.75
C PRO A 148 7.21 -7.71 -14.94
N HIS A 149 8.47 -7.28 -14.82
CA HIS A 149 9.53 -8.20 -14.49
C HIS A 149 9.32 -8.75 -13.08
N ILE A 150 9.44 -10.07 -12.90
CA ILE A 150 9.26 -10.74 -11.61
C ILE A 150 10.62 -11.19 -11.11
N ALA A 151 11.07 -10.58 -10.02
CA ALA A 151 12.25 -10.99 -9.29
C ALA A 151 11.87 -11.75 -8.01
N HIS A 152 12.84 -12.39 -7.37
CA HIS A 152 12.65 -13.12 -6.13
C HIS A 152 13.51 -12.52 -5.03
N MET A 153 12.90 -12.26 -3.87
CA MET A 153 13.58 -11.79 -2.68
C MET A 153 13.69 -12.94 -1.67
N GLU A 154 14.89 -13.25 -1.21
CA GLU A 154 15.10 -14.17 -0.10
C GLU A 154 14.93 -13.46 1.24
N LEU A 155 14.31 -14.15 2.19
CA LEU A 155 14.24 -13.72 3.59
C LEU A 155 15.08 -14.65 4.45
N ALA A 156 15.78 -14.08 5.41
CA ALA A 156 16.47 -14.83 6.44
C ALA A 156 16.37 -14.09 7.78
N ASN A 157 16.34 -14.84 8.88
CA ASN A 157 16.42 -14.30 10.23
C ASN A 157 17.54 -14.96 11.01
N LYS A 158 18.12 -14.20 11.93
CA LYS A 158 19.12 -14.66 12.90
C LYS A 158 18.68 -14.14 14.27
N ALA A 159 18.85 -14.96 15.29
CA ALA A 159 18.63 -14.54 16.67
C ALA A 159 19.67 -13.48 17.09
N GLY A 160 19.26 -12.56 17.96
CA GLY A 160 20.17 -11.63 18.60
C GLY A 160 21.10 -12.31 19.61
N ASP A 161 22.12 -11.57 20.07
CA ASP A 161 23.11 -12.11 21.00
C ASP A 161 22.52 -12.35 22.41
N ASP A 162 21.40 -11.71 22.73
CA ASP A 162 20.64 -11.85 23.98
C ASP A 162 19.62 -12.99 23.97
N PHE A 163 19.56 -13.75 22.87
CA PHE A 163 18.57 -14.79 22.72
C PHE A 163 18.90 -16.02 23.60
N PRO A 164 17.96 -16.49 24.45
CA PRO A 164 18.22 -17.54 25.43
C PRO A 164 18.21 -18.94 24.80
N PHE A 165 19.24 -19.28 24.07
CA PHE A 165 19.37 -20.54 23.35
C PHE A 165 19.30 -21.78 24.25
N ASP A 166 19.76 -21.68 25.48
CA ASP A 166 19.77 -22.73 26.50
C ASP A 166 18.36 -23.13 26.97
N LEU A 167 17.38 -22.25 26.79
CA LEU A 167 15.98 -22.54 27.13
C LEU A 167 15.21 -23.23 26.00
N LEU A 168 15.80 -23.38 24.82
CA LEU A 168 15.10 -23.84 23.63
C LEU A 168 15.62 -25.20 23.12
N PRO A 169 14.72 -26.08 22.65
CA PRO A 169 15.10 -27.41 22.15
C PRO A 169 15.90 -27.37 20.83
N ARG A 170 15.91 -26.24 20.14
CA ARG A 170 16.70 -26.01 18.93
C ARG A 170 17.44 -24.69 19.07
N GLN A 171 18.72 -24.69 18.75
CA GLN A 171 19.61 -23.54 18.82
C GLN A 171 19.95 -23.04 17.41
N PRO A 172 19.11 -22.20 16.79
CA PRO A 172 19.42 -21.62 15.49
C PRO A 172 20.43 -20.48 15.68
N ASN A 173 21.71 -20.81 15.80
CA ASN A 173 22.79 -19.83 15.92
C ASN A 173 23.24 -19.26 14.57
N GLU A 174 22.63 -19.70 13.46
CA GLU A 174 22.96 -19.30 12.10
C GLU A 174 21.77 -18.61 11.42
N TRP A 175 22.03 -17.99 10.27
CA TRP A 175 21.01 -17.41 9.42
C TRP A 175 20.03 -18.49 8.93
N ASN A 176 18.78 -18.37 9.33
CA ASN A 176 17.71 -19.26 8.89
C ASN A 176 16.98 -18.67 7.71
N LYS A 177 17.10 -19.31 6.55
CA LYS A 177 16.32 -18.97 5.37
C LYS A 177 14.84 -19.19 5.64
N ARG A 178 14.03 -18.20 5.27
CA ARG A 178 12.57 -18.23 5.29
C ARG A 178 12.05 -18.28 3.86
N LYS A 179 10.75 -18.54 3.71
CA LYS A 179 10.12 -18.44 2.40
C LYS A 179 10.24 -17.00 1.91
N GLY A 180 10.90 -16.82 0.78
CA GLY A 180 10.99 -15.54 0.10
C GLY A 180 9.68 -15.13 -0.56
N TYR A 181 9.68 -14.00 -1.26
CA TYR A 181 8.51 -13.47 -1.96
C TYR A 181 8.90 -12.89 -3.31
N HIS A 182 7.90 -12.76 -4.19
CA HIS A 182 8.10 -12.12 -5.48
C HIS A 182 8.11 -10.60 -5.33
N VAL A 183 8.99 -9.95 -6.08
CA VAL A 183 9.05 -8.51 -6.27
C VAL A 183 8.67 -8.22 -7.71
N TYR A 184 7.68 -7.37 -7.91
CA TYR A 184 7.23 -6.91 -9.22
C TYR A 184 7.94 -5.61 -9.57
N ILE A 185 8.34 -5.48 -10.82
CA ILE A 185 9.07 -4.31 -11.32
C ILE A 185 8.43 -3.90 -12.65
N TYR A 186 7.88 -2.69 -12.69
CA TYR A 186 7.35 -2.06 -13.91
C TYR A 186 8.27 -0.91 -14.29
N GLU A 187 8.46 -0.71 -15.58
CA GLU A 187 9.25 0.39 -16.13
C GLU A 187 8.40 1.22 -17.09
N TYR A 188 8.42 2.54 -16.91
CA TYR A 188 7.73 3.47 -17.81
C TYR A 188 8.38 4.84 -17.78
N GLY A 189 8.71 5.40 -18.95
CA GLY A 189 9.20 6.77 -19.10
C GLY A 189 10.50 7.08 -18.32
N GLY A 190 11.31 6.08 -18.01
CA GLY A 190 12.53 6.21 -17.20
C GLY A 190 12.28 6.00 -15.69
N HIS A 191 11.04 5.82 -15.27
CA HIS A 191 10.67 5.51 -13.88
C HIS A 191 10.64 4.00 -13.66
N VAL A 192 11.01 3.58 -12.46
CA VAL A 192 10.93 2.19 -11.99
C VAL A 192 9.94 2.12 -10.84
N ILE A 193 8.83 1.40 -11.05
CA ILE A 193 7.80 1.15 -10.04
C ILE A 193 8.08 -0.24 -9.48
N TRP A 194 8.39 -0.33 -8.19
CA TRP A 194 8.77 -1.58 -7.55
C TRP A 194 8.24 -1.69 -6.11
N GLY A 195 8.63 -2.72 -5.36
CA GLY A 195 8.32 -2.85 -3.94
C GLY A 195 6.82 -2.99 -3.64
N LEU A 196 6.35 -2.27 -2.61
CA LEU A 196 4.96 -2.31 -2.16
C LEU A 196 4.02 -1.67 -3.19
N THR A 197 4.44 -0.59 -3.83
CA THR A 197 3.69 0.10 -4.89
C THR A 197 3.39 -0.84 -6.06
N ALA A 198 4.41 -1.51 -6.58
CA ALA A 198 4.24 -2.48 -7.65
C ALA A 198 3.41 -3.70 -7.22
N ARG A 199 3.50 -4.12 -5.96
CA ARG A 199 2.68 -5.21 -5.42
C ARG A 199 1.19 -4.85 -5.38
N ILE A 200 0.85 -3.63 -4.97
CA ILE A 200 -0.52 -3.11 -4.99
C ILE A 200 -1.03 -3.02 -6.42
N LEU A 201 -0.23 -2.39 -7.31
CA LEU A 201 -0.53 -2.27 -8.73
C LEU A 201 -0.80 -3.64 -9.38
N HIS A 202 0.10 -4.60 -9.17
CA HIS A 202 -0.03 -5.95 -9.70
C HIS A 202 -1.30 -6.64 -9.20
N GLY A 203 -1.62 -6.52 -7.91
CA GLY A 203 -2.84 -7.05 -7.33
C GLY A 203 -4.10 -6.43 -7.93
N PHE A 204 -4.10 -5.12 -8.15
CA PHE A 204 -5.18 -4.39 -8.83
C PHE A 204 -5.36 -4.87 -10.27
N LEU A 205 -4.29 -4.86 -11.07
CA LEU A 205 -4.34 -5.27 -12.47
C LEU A 205 -4.81 -6.73 -12.62
N ASN A 206 -4.26 -7.67 -11.83
CA ASN A 206 -4.68 -9.08 -11.89
C ASN A 206 -6.15 -9.28 -11.57
N ARG A 207 -6.69 -8.50 -10.64
CA ARG A 207 -8.07 -8.63 -10.20
C ARG A 207 -9.07 -8.04 -11.19
N PHE A 208 -8.72 -6.90 -11.80
CA PHE A 208 -9.65 -6.10 -12.59
C PHE A 208 -9.30 -6.00 -14.08
N ALA A 209 -8.28 -6.77 -14.57
CA ALA A 209 -7.84 -6.71 -15.96
C ALA A 209 -8.97 -6.93 -16.98
N ALA A 210 -9.90 -7.86 -16.70
CA ALA A 210 -11.02 -8.15 -17.60
C ALA A 210 -12.01 -6.98 -17.64
N ASP A 211 -12.33 -6.41 -16.48
CA ASP A 211 -13.27 -5.29 -16.37
C ASP A 211 -12.69 -4.02 -17.02
N ILE A 212 -11.39 -3.76 -16.79
CA ILE A 212 -10.70 -2.62 -17.39
C ILE A 212 -10.67 -2.75 -18.91
N LYS A 213 -10.31 -3.93 -19.45
CA LYS A 213 -10.30 -4.16 -20.90
C LYS A 213 -11.67 -3.94 -21.52
N ALA A 214 -12.72 -4.52 -20.91
CA ALA A 214 -14.07 -4.36 -21.39
C ALA A 214 -14.54 -2.89 -21.41
N ALA A 215 -14.15 -2.11 -20.40
CA ALA A 215 -14.45 -0.68 -20.33
C ALA A 215 -13.69 0.12 -21.41
N LEU A 216 -12.40 -0.15 -21.62
CA LEU A 216 -11.60 0.52 -22.65
C LEU A 216 -12.05 0.18 -24.07
N GLU A 217 -12.47 -1.06 -24.33
CA GLU A 217 -12.99 -1.51 -25.63
C GLU A 217 -14.40 -0.92 -25.91
N GLY A 218 -15.22 -0.73 -24.89
CA GLY A 218 -16.55 -0.10 -24.99
C GLY A 218 -16.52 1.39 -25.33
N GLU A 219 -15.45 2.10 -24.99
CA GLU A 219 -15.24 3.51 -25.34
C GLU A 219 -14.85 3.72 -26.82
N THR A 220 -14.41 2.65 -27.51
CA THR A 220 -13.94 2.73 -28.92
C THR A 220 -15.10 2.66 -29.92
N THR A 221 -16.34 2.49 -29.46
CA THR A 221 -17.52 2.22 -30.32
C THR A 221 -18.49 3.42 -30.44
N CYS A 222 -18.02 4.64 -30.19
CA CYS A 222 -18.83 5.86 -30.44
C CYS A 222 -18.23 6.76 -31.51
#